data_1e9483ccaee3582054355d2bcfd9a5d0
#
_entry.id   1e9483ccaee3582054355d2bcfd9a5d0
#
_cell.length_a   1.000
_cell.length_b   1.000
_cell.length_c   1.000
_cell.angle_alpha   90.00
_cell.angle_beta   90.00
_cell.angle_gamma   90.00
#
_symmetry.space_group_name_H-M   'P 1'
#
loop_
_entity.id
_entity.type
_entity.pdbx_description
1 polymer ?
#
loop_
_entity_poly.entity_id
_entity_poly.type
_entity_poly.pdbx_seq_one_letter_code
_entity_poly.pdbx_strand_id
1 'polypeptide(L)'
;MWNKVQETVNYLKERTNYSPVYGVILGSGLGSFTQDIAIDFTIPYSEIPNFPISTVQGHSGALVFGKINGISVVAMQGRFHYYEGYDMQTVTFPVRVMRYMGIQTLIVSNASGGVNPNYKVGDIVLIKDHINLFPDHPLRGKNEERFGPRFVNMSEPYSKELILKAKAIALQNQIEVKDGIYLGLQGPTFETLAEYKMVKILGADCVGMSTVPEVIVARHMDLACLGVSVITDMGDEENIEEVNHDEVLLAAQKAEPHVRQLIREFISAQS
;
A
#
# COMPACT_ATOMS: atom_id res chain seq x y z
N MET A 1 -11.73 1.15 19.27
CA MET A 1 -10.68 1.53 18.29
C MET A 1 -9.75 2.62 18.85
N TRP A 2 -10.23 3.80 19.23
CA TRP A 2 -9.38 4.91 19.69
C TRP A 2 -8.39 4.53 20.80
N ASN A 3 -8.85 3.94 21.90
CA ASN A 3 -7.97 3.57 23.03
C ASN A 3 -6.85 2.60 22.58
N LYS A 4 -7.17 1.64 21.72
CA LYS A 4 -6.16 0.73 21.15
C LYS A 4 -5.10 1.47 20.35
N VAL A 5 -5.51 2.44 19.50
CA VAL A 5 -4.56 3.27 18.75
C VAL A 5 -3.66 4.07 19.69
N GLN A 6 -4.23 4.71 20.71
CA GLN A 6 -3.44 5.48 21.68
C GLN A 6 -2.46 4.62 22.48
N GLU A 7 -2.89 3.45 22.95
CA GLU A 7 -2.03 2.49 23.63
C GLU A 7 -0.84 2.10 22.76
N THR A 8 -1.11 1.73 21.52
CA THR A 8 -0.06 1.34 20.55
C THR A 8 0.89 2.49 20.23
N VAL A 9 0.35 3.68 20.01
CA VAL A 9 1.16 4.89 19.72
C VAL A 9 2.06 5.25 20.91
N ASN A 10 1.53 5.20 22.14
CA ASN A 10 2.32 5.46 23.33
C ASN A 10 3.46 4.45 23.47
N TYR A 11 3.16 3.15 23.34
CA TYR A 11 4.18 2.09 23.34
C TYR A 11 5.30 2.33 22.32
N LEU A 12 4.93 2.68 21.06
CA LEU A 12 5.92 2.94 20.01
C LEU A 12 6.73 4.21 20.29
N LYS A 13 6.11 5.28 20.77
CA LYS A 13 6.80 6.55 21.11
C LYS A 13 7.77 6.37 22.27
N GLU A 14 7.39 5.66 23.31
CA GLU A 14 8.26 5.36 24.45
C GLU A 14 9.48 4.54 24.03
N ARG A 15 9.31 3.61 23.09
CA ARG A 15 10.35 2.70 22.66
C ARG A 15 11.28 3.30 21.59
N THR A 16 10.78 4.20 20.75
CA THR A 16 11.54 4.74 19.62
C THR A 16 11.85 6.23 19.73
N ASN A 17 11.04 6.99 20.44
CA ASN A 17 11.06 8.46 20.43
C ASN A 17 11.02 9.04 19.00
N TYR A 18 10.26 8.39 18.09
CA TYR A 18 10.26 8.68 16.66
C TYR A 18 9.01 9.45 16.25
N SER A 19 9.17 10.40 15.32
CA SER A 19 8.08 11.13 14.67
C SER A 19 8.28 11.07 13.15
N PRO A 20 7.82 10.01 12.49
CA PRO A 20 8.00 9.85 11.04
C PRO A 20 7.13 10.83 10.27
N VAL A 21 7.64 11.31 9.12
CA VAL A 21 6.89 12.17 8.17
C VAL A 21 6.19 11.32 7.12
N TYR A 22 6.83 10.23 6.71
CA TYR A 22 6.28 9.28 5.73
C TYR A 22 5.96 7.94 6.36
N GLY A 23 4.79 7.40 6.01
CA GLY A 23 4.46 5.98 6.19
C GLY A 23 4.58 5.26 4.86
N VAL A 24 5.22 4.09 4.86
CA VAL A 24 5.34 3.25 3.66
C VAL A 24 4.78 1.87 3.96
N ILE A 25 3.84 1.39 3.15
CA ILE A 25 3.34 0.01 3.21
C ILE A 25 3.92 -0.77 2.03
N LEU A 26 4.75 -1.76 2.34
CA LEU A 26 5.42 -2.58 1.34
C LEU A 26 4.55 -3.79 0.97
N GLY A 27 4.31 -3.94 -0.34
CA GLY A 27 3.60 -5.08 -0.91
C GLY A 27 4.48 -6.30 -1.10
N SER A 28 3.87 -7.39 -1.57
CA SER A 28 4.54 -8.65 -1.90
C SER A 28 5.68 -8.43 -2.90
N GLY A 29 6.85 -9.01 -2.62
CA GLY A 29 8.03 -8.88 -3.46
C GLY A 29 8.77 -7.54 -3.38
N LEU A 30 8.30 -6.57 -2.57
CA LEU A 30 8.87 -5.21 -2.46
C LEU A 30 9.56 -4.96 -1.10
N GLY A 31 9.83 -6.01 -0.34
CA GLY A 31 10.36 -5.93 1.04
C GLY A 31 11.79 -5.41 1.13
N SER A 32 12.60 -5.50 0.06
CA SER A 32 13.99 -5.04 0.07
C SER A 32 14.13 -3.51 0.13
N PHE A 33 13.04 -2.75 -0.05
CA PHE A 33 13.02 -1.30 0.15
C PHE A 33 13.60 -0.86 1.51
N THR A 34 13.46 -1.69 2.55
CA THR A 34 14.05 -1.40 3.86
C THR A 34 15.57 -1.26 3.85
N GLN A 35 16.26 -1.76 2.80
CA GLN A 35 17.71 -1.56 2.61
C GLN A 35 18.08 -0.10 2.29
N ASP A 36 17.13 0.71 1.80
CA ASP A 36 17.34 2.14 1.54
C ASP A 36 17.11 3.01 2.78
N ILE A 37 16.66 2.41 3.88
CA ILE A 37 16.41 3.08 5.16
C ILE A 37 17.66 2.94 6.04
N ALA A 38 18.21 4.05 6.50
CA ALA A 38 19.13 4.03 7.63
C ALA A 38 18.32 3.69 8.89
N ILE A 39 18.26 2.39 9.20
CA ILE A 39 17.37 1.83 10.22
C ILE A 39 17.85 2.21 11.61
N ASP A 40 16.95 2.80 12.40
CA ASP A 40 17.18 3.09 13.83
C ASP A 40 16.51 2.02 14.71
N PHE A 41 15.28 1.56 14.34
CA PHE A 41 14.54 0.56 15.09
C PHE A 41 13.79 -0.39 14.14
N THR A 42 13.74 -1.66 14.52
CA THR A 42 12.86 -2.68 13.91
C THR A 42 12.06 -3.34 15.04
N ILE A 43 10.74 -3.25 14.97
CA ILE A 43 9.85 -3.80 15.99
C ILE A 43 8.92 -4.83 15.33
N PRO A 44 9.03 -6.13 15.70
CA PRO A 44 8.12 -7.16 15.22
C PRO A 44 6.66 -6.84 15.54
N TYR A 45 5.74 -7.13 14.64
CA TYR A 45 4.30 -6.90 14.90
C TYR A 45 3.81 -7.64 16.13
N SER A 46 4.35 -8.82 16.43
CA SER A 46 4.02 -9.61 17.62
C SER A 46 4.37 -8.95 18.95
N GLU A 47 5.28 -7.96 18.94
CA GLU A 47 5.64 -7.19 20.14
C GLU A 47 4.79 -5.92 20.29
N ILE A 48 4.08 -5.51 19.24
CA ILE A 48 3.31 -4.26 19.24
C ILE A 48 1.89 -4.51 19.74
N PRO A 49 1.46 -3.87 20.83
CA PRO A 49 0.10 -4.03 21.33
C PRO A 49 -0.96 -3.77 20.25
N ASN A 50 -1.98 -4.63 20.19
CA ASN A 50 -3.11 -4.54 19.27
C ASN A 50 -2.80 -4.71 17.77
N PHE A 51 -1.54 -4.94 17.38
CA PHE A 51 -1.21 -5.26 15.99
C PHE A 51 -1.65 -6.68 15.65
N PRO A 52 -2.16 -6.91 14.42
CA PRO A 52 -2.36 -8.26 13.91
C PRO A 52 -1.00 -8.92 13.59
N ILE A 53 -1.02 -10.22 13.38
CA ILE A 53 0.16 -11.00 12.98
C ILE A 53 0.07 -11.26 11.48
N SER A 54 1.11 -10.92 10.72
CA SER A 54 1.15 -11.25 9.29
C SER A 54 1.35 -12.75 9.09
N THR A 55 0.51 -13.36 8.26
CA THR A 55 0.53 -14.80 7.96
C THR A 55 0.97 -15.10 6.53
N VAL A 56 1.16 -14.06 5.71
CA VAL A 56 1.52 -14.20 4.29
C VAL A 56 3.01 -14.48 4.14
N GLN A 57 3.35 -15.49 3.34
CA GLN A 57 4.72 -15.82 2.99
C GLN A 57 5.42 -14.63 2.32
N GLY A 58 6.66 -14.35 2.73
CA GLY A 58 7.44 -13.20 2.22
C GLY A 58 7.23 -11.89 2.98
N HIS A 59 6.33 -11.85 3.99
CA HIS A 59 6.16 -10.72 4.87
C HIS A 59 6.94 -10.93 6.18
N SER A 60 7.93 -10.07 6.44
CA SER A 60 8.76 -10.15 7.66
C SER A 60 8.00 -9.79 8.93
N GLY A 61 6.88 -9.10 8.81
CA GLY A 61 5.99 -8.80 9.93
C GLY A 61 6.59 -7.82 10.96
N ALA A 62 7.15 -6.68 10.51
CA ALA A 62 7.75 -5.68 11.38
C ALA A 62 7.45 -4.23 10.97
N LEU A 63 7.44 -3.32 11.95
CA LEU A 63 7.59 -1.88 11.71
C LEU A 63 9.08 -1.52 11.75
N VAL A 64 9.53 -0.86 10.70
CA VAL A 64 10.91 -0.36 10.55
C VAL A 64 10.88 1.16 10.63
N PHE A 65 11.59 1.72 11.59
CA PHE A 65 11.77 3.17 11.76
C PHE A 65 13.19 3.54 11.38
N GLY A 66 13.34 4.62 10.66
CA GLY A 66 14.64 5.09 10.23
C GLY A 66 14.55 6.33 9.37
N LYS A 67 15.61 6.58 8.60
CA LYS A 67 15.71 7.76 7.75
C LYS A 67 16.11 7.40 6.32
N ILE A 68 15.55 8.14 5.37
CA ILE A 68 15.99 8.17 3.98
C ILE A 68 16.50 9.58 3.71
N ASN A 69 17.81 9.72 3.44
CA ASN A 69 18.46 11.03 3.25
C ASN A 69 18.11 12.07 4.34
N GLY A 70 18.08 11.61 5.60
CA GLY A 70 17.78 12.46 6.76
C GLY A 70 16.28 12.64 7.08
N ILE A 71 15.37 12.21 6.20
CA ILE A 71 13.93 12.32 6.38
C ILE A 71 13.40 11.10 7.12
N SER A 72 12.67 11.33 8.22
CA SER A 72 12.14 10.27 9.09
C SER A 72 11.00 9.51 8.41
N VAL A 73 11.12 8.18 8.37
CA VAL A 73 10.13 7.27 7.79
C VAL A 73 9.76 6.15 8.76
N VAL A 74 8.55 5.63 8.62
CA VAL A 74 8.15 4.33 9.16
C VAL A 74 7.67 3.44 8.03
N ALA A 75 8.22 2.23 7.93
CA ALA A 75 7.84 1.26 6.91
C ALA A 75 7.22 0.02 7.54
N MET A 76 6.12 -0.43 6.98
CA MET A 76 5.55 -1.75 7.23
C MET A 76 6.23 -2.76 6.32
N GLN A 77 7.08 -3.62 6.88
CA GLN A 77 7.70 -4.73 6.15
C GLN A 77 6.75 -5.92 6.12
N GLY A 78 5.78 -5.85 5.24
CA GLY A 78 4.61 -6.70 5.14
C GLY A 78 3.34 -5.97 5.56
N ARG A 79 2.21 -6.42 5.00
CA ARG A 79 0.87 -5.86 5.26
C ARG A 79 -0.09 -6.94 5.72
N PHE A 80 -1.30 -6.54 6.08
CA PHE A 80 -2.41 -7.42 6.41
C PHE A 80 -3.45 -7.39 5.31
N HIS A 81 -4.04 -8.56 5.03
CA HIS A 81 -5.06 -8.68 3.98
C HIS A 81 -6.37 -9.20 4.58
N TYR A 82 -7.46 -8.84 3.94
CA TYR A 82 -8.79 -9.29 4.34
C TYR A 82 -8.94 -10.81 4.26
N TYR A 83 -8.32 -11.43 3.25
CA TYR A 83 -8.36 -12.90 3.09
C TYR A 83 -7.61 -13.69 4.17
N GLU A 84 -6.80 -13.04 5.00
CA GLU A 84 -6.18 -13.67 6.17
C GLU A 84 -7.17 -13.93 7.31
N GLY A 85 -8.44 -13.49 7.16
CA GLY A 85 -9.51 -13.68 8.14
C GLY A 85 -9.68 -12.51 9.11
N TYR A 86 -8.93 -11.43 8.92
CA TYR A 86 -9.07 -10.19 9.69
C TYR A 86 -10.25 -9.34 9.19
N ASP A 87 -10.95 -8.67 10.10
CA ASP A 87 -11.91 -7.63 9.72
C ASP A 87 -11.19 -6.39 9.14
N MET A 88 -11.92 -5.57 8.40
CA MET A 88 -11.35 -4.39 7.75
C MET A 88 -10.79 -3.35 8.73
N GLN A 89 -11.29 -3.29 9.96
CA GLN A 89 -10.76 -2.40 10.98
C GLN A 89 -9.39 -2.87 11.48
N THR A 90 -9.20 -4.17 11.59
CA THR A 90 -7.91 -4.80 11.95
C THR A 90 -6.90 -4.67 10.82
N VAL A 91 -7.29 -4.95 9.57
CA VAL A 91 -6.43 -4.76 8.39
C VAL A 91 -5.86 -3.34 8.31
N THR A 92 -6.69 -2.34 8.61
CA THR A 92 -6.33 -0.93 8.48
C THR A 92 -5.84 -0.27 9.77
N PHE A 93 -5.79 -1.01 10.87
CA PHE A 93 -5.32 -0.50 12.17
C PHE A 93 -3.93 0.16 12.11
N PRO A 94 -2.93 -0.43 11.43
CA PRO A 94 -1.60 0.17 11.32
C PRO A 94 -1.59 1.57 10.69
N VAL A 95 -2.46 1.83 9.72
CA VAL A 95 -2.57 3.17 9.09
C VAL A 95 -2.97 4.22 10.12
N ARG A 96 -3.90 3.87 11.03
CA ARG A 96 -4.29 4.76 12.12
C ARG A 96 -3.15 5.01 13.09
N VAL A 97 -2.41 3.96 13.44
CA VAL A 97 -1.23 4.07 14.31
C VAL A 97 -0.18 4.97 13.67
N MET A 98 0.19 4.75 12.40
CA MET A 98 1.17 5.56 11.70
C MET A 98 0.75 7.04 11.64
N ARG A 99 -0.54 7.33 11.41
CA ARG A 99 -1.06 8.72 11.44
C ARG A 99 -0.78 9.39 12.78
N TYR A 100 -1.05 8.70 13.89
CA TYR A 100 -0.85 9.26 15.23
C TYR A 100 0.61 9.19 15.71
N MET A 101 1.47 8.43 15.00
CA MET A 101 2.92 8.56 15.13
C MET A 101 3.46 9.82 14.45
N GLY A 102 2.72 10.43 13.51
CA GLY A 102 3.06 11.73 12.93
C GLY A 102 3.14 11.79 11.41
N ILE A 103 2.90 10.68 10.69
CA ILE A 103 3.00 10.72 9.22
C ILE A 103 2.03 11.74 8.62
N GLN A 104 2.47 12.37 7.54
CA GLN A 104 1.69 13.31 6.74
C GLN A 104 1.36 12.73 5.37
N THR A 105 2.17 11.82 4.89
CA THR A 105 2.00 11.14 3.60
C THR A 105 2.09 9.63 3.80
N LEU A 106 1.14 8.92 3.20
CA LEU A 106 1.15 7.45 3.11
C LEU A 106 1.51 7.03 1.68
N ILE A 107 2.58 6.25 1.55
CA ILE A 107 2.95 5.58 0.30
C ILE A 107 2.54 4.12 0.43
N VAL A 108 1.69 3.65 -0.48
CA VAL A 108 1.27 2.25 -0.53
C VAL A 108 1.80 1.60 -1.80
N SER A 109 2.45 0.44 -1.67
CA SER A 109 2.88 -0.33 -2.83
C SER A 109 2.24 -1.71 -2.85
N ASN A 110 2.05 -2.28 -4.03
CA ASN A 110 1.46 -3.60 -4.20
C ASN A 110 1.93 -4.28 -5.50
N ALA A 111 1.66 -5.58 -5.60
CA ALA A 111 1.64 -6.35 -6.82
C ALA A 111 0.18 -6.49 -7.29
N SER A 112 -0.07 -6.48 -8.59
CA SER A 112 -1.42 -6.57 -9.15
C SER A 112 -1.44 -7.24 -10.52
N GLY A 113 -2.55 -7.90 -10.87
CA GLY A 113 -2.85 -8.36 -12.21
C GLY A 113 -3.26 -7.20 -13.11
N GLY A 114 -2.67 -7.10 -14.30
CA GLY A 114 -3.01 -6.09 -15.30
C GLY A 114 -4.17 -6.53 -16.19
N VAL A 115 -5.11 -5.62 -16.48
CA VAL A 115 -6.20 -5.84 -17.46
C VAL A 115 -6.19 -4.82 -18.60
N ASN A 116 -5.36 -3.77 -18.47
CA ASN A 116 -5.17 -2.80 -19.55
C ASN A 116 -4.26 -3.39 -20.63
N PRO A 117 -4.69 -3.46 -21.90
CA PRO A 117 -3.91 -4.08 -22.99
C PRO A 117 -2.61 -3.33 -23.31
N ASN A 118 -2.43 -2.11 -22.81
CA ASN A 118 -1.20 -1.34 -22.95
C ASN A 118 -0.18 -1.61 -21.83
N TYR A 119 -0.50 -2.50 -20.90
CA TYR A 119 0.39 -2.91 -19.83
C TYR A 119 1.10 -4.22 -20.16
N LYS A 120 2.20 -4.45 -19.49
CA LYS A 120 2.96 -5.70 -19.52
C LYS A 120 3.50 -6.02 -18.12
N VAL A 121 3.84 -7.26 -17.89
CA VAL A 121 4.50 -7.70 -16.66
C VAL A 121 5.77 -6.89 -16.44
N GLY A 122 5.92 -6.37 -15.23
CA GLY A 122 7.01 -5.49 -14.80
C GLY A 122 6.71 -4.00 -14.92
N ASP A 123 5.59 -3.60 -15.52
CA ASP A 123 5.20 -2.18 -15.56
C ASP A 123 4.92 -1.64 -14.17
N ILE A 124 5.35 -0.40 -13.93
CA ILE A 124 5.09 0.35 -12.70
C ILE A 124 3.93 1.32 -12.96
N VAL A 125 2.88 1.19 -12.16
CA VAL A 125 1.65 1.98 -12.29
C VAL A 125 1.51 2.90 -11.08
N LEU A 126 1.39 4.20 -11.32
CA LEU A 126 0.95 5.18 -10.34
C LEU A 126 -0.58 5.13 -10.26
N ILE A 127 -1.10 4.70 -9.13
CA ILE A 127 -2.54 4.56 -8.92
C ILE A 127 -3.15 5.95 -8.75
N LYS A 128 -4.05 6.33 -9.68
CA LYS A 128 -4.72 7.65 -9.67
C LYS A 128 -6.12 7.60 -9.07
N ASP A 129 -6.74 6.42 -9.05
CA ASP A 129 -8.09 6.17 -8.51
C ASP A 129 -8.27 4.68 -8.22
N HIS A 130 -9.37 4.31 -7.56
CA HIS A 130 -9.68 2.92 -7.31
C HIS A 130 -11.19 2.60 -7.39
N ILE A 131 -11.48 1.32 -7.64
CA ILE A 131 -12.81 0.73 -7.49
C ILE A 131 -12.77 -0.23 -6.30
N ASN A 132 -13.69 -0.07 -5.35
CA ASN A 132 -13.79 -0.89 -4.16
C ASN A 132 -14.86 -1.96 -4.30
N LEU A 133 -14.46 -3.21 -4.50
CA LEU A 133 -15.35 -4.37 -4.50
C LEU A 133 -15.10 -5.33 -3.31
N PHE A 134 -14.44 -4.85 -2.26
CA PHE A 134 -14.38 -5.62 -1.01
C PHE A 134 -15.78 -5.78 -0.39
N PRO A 135 -16.08 -6.94 0.22
CA PRO A 135 -17.41 -7.22 0.79
C PRO A 135 -17.68 -6.46 2.10
N ASP A 136 -16.66 -5.84 2.68
CA ASP A 136 -16.75 -5.03 3.90
C ASP A 136 -16.02 -3.69 3.72
N HIS A 137 -16.24 -2.75 4.63
CA HIS A 137 -15.73 -1.39 4.53
C HIS A 137 -15.10 -0.95 5.86
N PRO A 138 -13.86 -0.42 5.88
CA PRO A 138 -13.14 -0.12 7.13
C PRO A 138 -13.78 0.99 7.97
N LEU A 139 -14.68 1.79 7.39
CA LEU A 139 -15.43 2.85 8.09
C LEU A 139 -16.88 2.44 8.40
N ARG A 140 -17.25 1.18 8.17
CA ARG A 140 -18.58 0.68 8.51
C ARG A 140 -18.78 0.68 10.03
N GLY A 141 -19.97 1.05 10.48
CA GLY A 141 -20.32 1.10 11.90
C GLY A 141 -20.33 2.52 12.47
N LYS A 142 -20.20 2.64 13.79
CA LYS A 142 -20.19 3.94 14.49
C LYS A 142 -18.92 4.72 14.14
N ASN A 143 -19.08 5.98 13.73
CA ASN A 143 -17.95 6.86 13.47
C ASN A 143 -17.23 7.23 14.76
N GLU A 144 -15.90 7.30 14.69
CA GLU A 144 -15.03 7.87 15.71
C GLU A 144 -14.52 9.22 15.19
N GLU A 145 -15.16 10.30 15.64
CA GLU A 145 -14.93 11.66 15.11
C GLU A 145 -13.48 12.15 15.27
N ARG A 146 -12.75 11.61 16.23
CA ARG A 146 -11.33 11.90 16.43
C ARG A 146 -10.45 11.41 15.26
N PHE A 147 -10.94 10.45 14.47
CA PHE A 147 -10.25 10.00 13.27
C PHE A 147 -10.65 10.79 12.03
N GLY A 148 -11.85 11.36 12.00
CA GLY A 148 -12.34 12.12 10.86
C GLY A 148 -13.86 12.14 10.74
N PRO A 149 -14.37 12.76 9.67
CA PRO A 149 -15.81 12.92 9.46
C PRO A 149 -16.50 11.60 9.13
N ARG A 150 -17.82 11.50 9.40
CA ARG A 150 -18.61 10.30 9.05
C ARG A 150 -18.57 10.00 7.55
N PHE A 151 -18.64 11.03 6.71
CA PHE A 151 -18.65 10.93 5.26
C PHE A 151 -17.39 11.56 4.70
N VAL A 152 -16.53 10.71 4.12
CA VAL A 152 -15.21 11.09 3.61
C VAL A 152 -15.32 11.47 2.15
N ASN A 153 -14.72 12.58 1.76
CA ASN A 153 -14.58 12.93 0.35
C ASN A 153 -13.51 12.05 -0.30
N MET A 154 -13.92 11.26 -1.30
CA MET A 154 -13.06 10.37 -2.08
C MET A 154 -12.90 10.83 -3.54
N SER A 155 -13.14 12.10 -3.85
CA SER A 155 -12.94 12.63 -5.20
C SER A 155 -11.46 12.67 -5.62
N GLU A 156 -10.54 12.60 -4.66
CA GLU A 156 -9.11 12.52 -4.87
C GLU A 156 -8.50 11.58 -3.81
N PRO A 157 -8.68 10.25 -3.98
CA PRO A 157 -8.16 9.28 -2.99
C PRO A 157 -6.64 9.21 -3.00
N TYR A 158 -6.03 9.39 -4.16
CA TYR A 158 -4.59 9.53 -4.34
C TYR A 158 -4.27 10.96 -4.76
N SER A 159 -3.28 11.58 -4.14
CA SER A 159 -2.96 12.98 -4.36
C SER A 159 -2.40 13.22 -5.77
N LYS A 160 -3.07 14.06 -6.53
CA LYS A 160 -2.61 14.48 -7.88
C LYS A 160 -1.25 15.15 -7.83
N GLU A 161 -1.00 15.96 -6.81
CA GLU A 161 0.28 16.63 -6.60
C GLU A 161 1.41 15.59 -6.41
N LEU A 162 1.20 14.59 -5.54
CA LEU A 162 2.18 13.54 -5.31
C LEU A 162 2.41 12.67 -6.55
N ILE A 163 1.36 12.39 -7.33
CA ILE A 163 1.47 11.66 -8.60
C ILE A 163 2.30 12.47 -9.62
N LEU A 164 2.05 13.77 -9.77
CA LEU A 164 2.82 14.63 -10.67
C LEU A 164 4.29 14.68 -10.25
N LYS A 165 4.56 14.80 -8.96
CA LYS A 165 5.92 14.76 -8.40
C LYS A 165 6.59 13.41 -8.70
N ALA A 166 5.90 12.29 -8.46
CA ALA A 166 6.43 10.95 -8.74
C ALA A 166 6.76 10.76 -10.23
N LYS A 167 5.92 11.28 -11.14
CA LYS A 167 6.18 11.27 -12.58
C LYS A 167 7.42 12.07 -12.97
N ALA A 168 7.59 13.26 -12.40
CA ALA A 168 8.77 14.08 -12.66
C ALA A 168 10.05 13.38 -12.21
N ILE A 169 10.01 12.75 -11.03
CA ILE A 169 11.13 11.96 -10.51
C ILE A 169 11.40 10.73 -11.37
N ALA A 170 10.36 10.01 -11.78
CA ALA A 170 10.48 8.86 -12.68
C ALA A 170 11.17 9.25 -14.00
N LEU A 171 10.74 10.36 -14.60
CA LEU A 171 11.34 10.89 -15.85
C LEU A 171 12.84 11.23 -15.65
N GLN A 172 13.19 11.91 -14.55
CA GLN A 172 14.59 12.26 -14.24
C GLN A 172 15.49 11.04 -14.06
N ASN A 173 14.92 9.95 -13.55
CA ASN A 173 15.63 8.69 -13.28
C ASN A 173 15.46 7.64 -14.38
N GLN A 174 14.85 7.99 -15.52
CA GLN A 174 14.59 7.09 -16.66
C GLN A 174 13.76 5.85 -16.25
N ILE A 175 12.86 6.01 -15.29
CA ILE A 175 11.91 4.98 -14.88
C ILE A 175 10.61 5.17 -15.66
N GLU A 176 10.23 4.18 -16.44
CA GLU A 176 8.92 4.21 -17.12
C GLU A 176 7.82 3.97 -16.09
N VAL A 177 6.84 4.87 -16.02
CA VAL A 177 5.65 4.74 -15.17
C VAL A 177 4.39 4.99 -15.98
N LYS A 178 3.32 4.31 -15.61
CA LYS A 178 1.99 4.45 -16.20
C LYS A 178 1.00 4.95 -15.14
N ASP A 179 -0.15 5.45 -15.56
CA ASP A 179 -1.25 5.79 -14.65
C ASP A 179 -2.31 4.72 -14.73
N GLY A 180 -2.92 4.37 -13.61
CA GLY A 180 -3.98 3.37 -13.62
C GLY A 180 -5.03 3.52 -12.52
N ILE A 181 -6.17 2.88 -12.78
CA ILE A 181 -7.25 2.67 -11.82
C ILE A 181 -7.10 1.26 -11.26
N TYR A 182 -6.98 1.16 -9.95
CA TYR A 182 -6.84 -0.11 -9.24
C TYR A 182 -8.20 -0.61 -8.76
N LEU A 183 -8.53 -1.88 -9.01
CA LEU A 183 -9.72 -2.52 -8.45
C LEU A 183 -9.32 -3.43 -7.30
N GLY A 184 -9.95 -3.23 -6.13
CA GLY A 184 -9.73 -4.05 -4.95
C GLY A 184 -10.75 -5.16 -4.81
N LEU A 185 -10.29 -6.41 -4.74
CA LEU A 185 -11.06 -7.62 -4.45
C LEU A 185 -10.59 -8.27 -3.15
N GLN A 186 -11.42 -9.14 -2.58
CA GLN A 186 -11.07 -9.78 -1.32
C GLN A 186 -9.98 -10.85 -1.43
N GLY A 187 -9.90 -11.60 -2.56
CA GLY A 187 -9.11 -12.84 -2.64
C GLY A 187 -9.67 -13.97 -1.74
N PRO A 188 -8.89 -15.02 -1.44
CA PRO A 188 -7.50 -15.27 -1.85
C PRO A 188 -7.34 -15.91 -3.23
N THR A 189 -8.42 -16.18 -3.96
CA THR A 189 -8.33 -16.72 -5.32
C THR A 189 -7.90 -15.65 -6.30
N PHE A 190 -7.09 -16.00 -7.28
CA PHE A 190 -6.90 -15.19 -8.47
C PHE A 190 -8.20 -15.13 -9.27
N GLU A 191 -8.32 -14.13 -10.12
CA GLU A 191 -9.51 -13.85 -10.88
C GLU A 191 -9.75 -14.91 -11.97
N THR A 192 -11.01 -15.28 -12.16
CA THR A 192 -11.47 -16.04 -13.32
C THR A 192 -11.46 -15.16 -14.58
N LEU A 193 -11.51 -15.79 -15.78
CA LEU A 193 -11.67 -15.05 -17.06
C LEU A 193 -12.83 -14.05 -17.04
N ALA A 194 -13.97 -14.47 -16.45
CA ALA A 194 -15.15 -13.62 -16.38
C ALA A 194 -14.93 -12.43 -15.42
N GLU A 195 -14.16 -12.62 -14.36
CA GLU A 195 -13.80 -11.55 -13.41
C GLU A 195 -12.81 -10.58 -14.04
N TYR A 196 -11.78 -11.01 -14.77
CA TYR A 196 -10.91 -10.12 -15.52
C TYR A 196 -11.69 -9.28 -16.54
N LYS A 197 -12.62 -9.90 -17.27
CA LYS A 197 -13.53 -9.19 -18.18
C LYS A 197 -14.39 -8.17 -17.43
N MET A 198 -14.93 -8.54 -16.27
CA MET A 198 -15.71 -7.63 -15.41
C MET A 198 -14.85 -6.43 -14.97
N VAL A 199 -13.63 -6.67 -14.48
CA VAL A 199 -12.68 -5.64 -14.04
C VAL A 199 -12.42 -4.62 -15.14
N LYS A 200 -12.18 -5.10 -16.37
CA LYS A 200 -11.97 -4.26 -17.56
C LYS A 200 -13.22 -3.45 -17.93
N ILE A 201 -14.41 -4.09 -17.92
CA ILE A 201 -15.70 -3.41 -18.22
C ILE A 201 -15.98 -2.31 -17.18
N LEU A 202 -15.64 -2.52 -15.91
CA LEU A 202 -15.79 -1.52 -14.85
C LEU A 202 -14.82 -0.34 -15.00
N GLY A 203 -13.84 -0.44 -15.91
CA GLY A 203 -12.90 0.66 -16.21
C GLY A 203 -11.67 0.66 -15.32
N ALA A 204 -11.32 -0.45 -14.69
CA ALA A 204 -10.05 -0.58 -14.00
C ALA A 204 -8.93 -0.98 -14.98
N ASP A 205 -7.69 -0.67 -14.60
CA ASP A 205 -6.46 -0.98 -15.33
C ASP A 205 -5.70 -2.16 -14.72
N CYS A 206 -5.88 -2.36 -13.43
CA CYS A 206 -5.27 -3.47 -12.69
C CYS A 206 -6.15 -3.87 -11.49
N VAL A 207 -5.91 -5.08 -10.97
CA VAL A 207 -6.69 -5.70 -9.90
C VAL A 207 -5.78 -6.33 -8.85
N GLY A 208 -6.20 -6.31 -7.58
CA GLY A 208 -5.48 -6.97 -6.51
C GLY A 208 -6.27 -6.97 -5.19
N MET A 209 -5.64 -7.47 -4.13
CA MET A 209 -6.32 -7.87 -2.89
C MET A 209 -5.95 -6.98 -1.68
N SER A 210 -5.53 -5.72 -1.93
CA SER A 210 -5.00 -4.82 -0.89
C SER A 210 -5.31 -3.35 -1.16
N THR A 211 -4.57 -2.44 -0.53
CA THR A 211 -4.43 -1.01 -0.88
C THR A 211 -5.67 -0.16 -0.67
N VAL A 212 -6.82 -0.54 -1.22
CA VAL A 212 -8.05 0.26 -1.15
C VAL A 212 -8.49 0.52 0.30
N PRO A 213 -8.54 -0.47 1.20
CA PRO A 213 -8.91 -0.24 2.60
C PRO A 213 -7.96 0.71 3.33
N GLU A 214 -6.64 0.58 3.09
CA GLU A 214 -5.62 1.45 3.70
C GLU A 214 -5.78 2.89 3.23
N VAL A 215 -6.02 3.11 1.93
CA VAL A 215 -6.23 4.46 1.36
C VAL A 215 -7.53 5.07 1.88
N ILE A 216 -8.63 4.32 1.99
CA ILE A 216 -9.88 4.80 2.58
C ILE A 216 -9.64 5.32 4.01
N VAL A 217 -8.94 4.55 4.84
CA VAL A 217 -8.65 4.95 6.23
C VAL A 217 -7.66 6.10 6.30
N ALA A 218 -6.69 6.15 5.41
CA ALA A 218 -5.76 7.28 5.30
C ALA A 218 -6.52 8.58 4.96
N ARG A 219 -7.39 8.55 3.95
CA ARG A 219 -8.23 9.70 3.55
C ARG A 219 -9.23 10.11 4.63
N HIS A 220 -9.74 9.15 5.43
CA HIS A 220 -10.56 9.47 6.59
C HIS A 220 -9.84 10.36 7.60
N MET A 221 -8.51 10.22 7.73
CA MET A 221 -7.66 11.00 8.62
C MET A 221 -6.89 12.11 7.91
N ASP A 222 -7.32 12.47 6.71
CA ASP A 222 -6.74 13.54 5.87
C ASP A 222 -5.24 13.34 5.55
N LEU A 223 -4.81 12.10 5.34
CA LEU A 223 -3.47 11.79 4.84
C LEU A 223 -3.43 11.93 3.31
N ALA A 224 -2.39 12.54 2.79
CA ALA A 224 -2.07 12.46 1.37
C ALA A 224 -1.57 11.05 1.04
N CYS A 225 -2.05 10.46 -0.08
CA CYS A 225 -1.71 9.10 -0.48
C CYS A 225 -1.03 9.07 -1.86
N LEU A 226 0.04 8.27 -1.97
CA LEU A 226 0.65 7.87 -3.24
C LEU A 226 0.56 6.35 -3.35
N GLY A 227 -0.05 5.84 -4.42
CA GLY A 227 -0.15 4.42 -4.73
C GLY A 227 0.80 4.03 -5.85
N VAL A 228 1.60 2.97 -5.64
CA VAL A 228 2.52 2.42 -6.64
C VAL A 228 2.23 0.92 -6.78
N SER A 229 1.85 0.50 -7.96
CA SER A 229 1.58 -0.90 -8.26
C SER A 229 2.60 -1.46 -9.27
N VAL A 230 2.97 -2.73 -9.10
CA VAL A 230 3.73 -3.48 -10.10
C VAL A 230 2.80 -4.48 -10.76
N ILE A 231 2.76 -4.48 -12.07
CA ILE A 231 2.02 -5.49 -12.85
C ILE A 231 2.81 -6.79 -12.81
N THR A 232 2.24 -7.82 -12.23
CA THR A 232 2.92 -9.12 -12.02
C THR A 232 2.44 -10.22 -12.94
N ASP A 233 1.25 -10.08 -13.48
CA ASP A 233 0.59 -10.98 -14.43
C ASP A 233 -0.39 -10.18 -15.29
N MET A 234 -0.82 -10.77 -16.39
CA MET A 234 -1.79 -10.15 -17.28
C MET A 234 -3.03 -11.03 -17.40
N GLY A 235 -4.18 -10.45 -17.05
CA GLY A 235 -5.48 -11.07 -17.30
C GLY A 235 -5.89 -10.89 -18.77
N ASP A 236 -5.48 -11.80 -19.64
CA ASP A 236 -5.94 -11.84 -21.02
C ASP A 236 -7.18 -12.73 -21.14
N GLU A 237 -8.21 -12.24 -21.85
CA GLU A 237 -9.46 -12.97 -22.06
C GLU A 237 -9.27 -14.24 -22.93
N GLU A 238 -8.18 -14.33 -23.70
CA GLU A 238 -7.92 -15.41 -24.64
C GLU A 238 -6.84 -16.40 -24.17
N ASN A 239 -5.91 -15.95 -23.31
CA ASN A 239 -4.78 -16.75 -22.83
C ASN A 239 -4.56 -16.51 -21.33
N ILE A 240 -5.23 -17.28 -20.48
CA ILE A 240 -4.81 -17.33 -19.07
C ILE A 240 -3.62 -18.26 -18.95
N GLU A 241 -2.45 -17.69 -18.67
CA GLU A 241 -1.38 -18.46 -18.04
C GLU A 241 -1.78 -18.77 -16.60
N GLU A 242 -1.48 -19.95 -16.13
CA GLU A 242 -1.74 -20.33 -14.73
C GLU A 242 -0.89 -19.42 -13.82
N VAL A 243 -1.54 -18.48 -13.15
CA VAL A 243 -0.88 -17.55 -12.23
C VAL A 243 -0.66 -18.25 -10.89
N ASN A 244 0.58 -18.27 -10.42
CA ASN A 244 0.92 -18.74 -9.09
C ASN A 244 1.65 -17.66 -8.29
N HIS A 245 1.61 -17.78 -6.97
CA HIS A 245 2.18 -16.77 -6.06
C HIS A 245 3.70 -16.60 -6.24
N ASP A 246 4.44 -17.64 -6.56
CA ASP A 246 5.89 -17.57 -6.74
C ASP A 246 6.25 -16.75 -7.98
N GLU A 247 5.49 -16.87 -9.08
CA GLU A 247 5.66 -16.07 -10.30
C GLU A 247 5.35 -14.59 -10.04
N VAL A 248 4.28 -14.30 -9.26
CA VAL A 248 3.95 -12.95 -8.81
C VAL A 248 5.11 -12.35 -8.03
N LEU A 249 5.71 -13.09 -7.09
CA LEU A 249 6.87 -12.63 -6.33
C LEU A 249 8.09 -12.37 -7.22
N LEU A 250 8.37 -13.26 -8.17
CA LEU A 250 9.49 -13.11 -9.11
C LEU A 250 9.31 -11.88 -10.03
N ALA A 251 8.09 -11.65 -10.52
CA ALA A 251 7.80 -10.49 -11.36
C ALA A 251 7.94 -9.18 -10.56
N ALA A 252 7.41 -9.15 -9.33
CA ALA A 252 7.55 -8.00 -8.43
C ALA A 252 9.02 -7.71 -8.10
N GLN A 253 9.82 -8.74 -7.78
CA GLN A 253 11.25 -8.61 -7.49
C GLN A 253 12.05 -8.05 -8.66
N LYS A 254 11.70 -8.37 -9.91
CA LYS A 254 12.37 -7.80 -11.10
C LYS A 254 12.13 -6.30 -11.25
N ALA A 255 10.93 -5.81 -10.91
CA ALA A 255 10.59 -4.40 -10.96
C ALA A 255 11.02 -3.62 -9.70
N GLU A 256 11.27 -4.32 -8.59
CA GLU A 256 11.57 -3.74 -7.29
C GLU A 256 12.70 -2.69 -7.29
N PRO A 257 13.84 -2.86 -7.99
CA PRO A 257 14.91 -1.85 -8.01
C PRO A 257 14.41 -0.47 -8.47
N HIS A 258 13.55 -0.42 -9.48
CA HIS A 258 12.97 0.83 -10.00
C HIS A 258 11.93 1.41 -9.04
N VAL A 259 11.09 0.56 -8.42
CA VAL A 259 10.12 1.00 -7.41
C VAL A 259 10.84 1.57 -6.18
N ARG A 260 11.88 0.90 -5.70
CA ARG A 260 12.73 1.36 -4.60
C ARG A 260 13.35 2.73 -4.92
N GLN A 261 13.98 2.85 -6.10
CA GLN A 261 14.57 4.10 -6.55
C GLN A 261 13.53 5.21 -6.59
N LEU A 262 12.36 4.96 -7.20
CA LEU A 262 11.29 5.93 -7.29
C LEU A 262 10.84 6.42 -5.91
N ILE A 263 10.55 5.52 -4.98
CA ILE A 263 10.07 5.88 -3.62
C ILE A 263 11.17 6.59 -2.84
N ARG A 264 12.43 6.12 -2.91
CA ARG A 264 13.56 6.75 -2.24
C ARG A 264 13.76 8.20 -2.72
N GLU A 265 13.83 8.41 -4.04
CA GLU A 265 14.00 9.74 -4.62
C GLU A 265 12.80 10.63 -4.35
N PHE A 266 11.57 10.05 -4.35
CA PHE A 266 10.35 10.77 -3.99
C PHE A 266 10.39 11.32 -2.56
N ILE A 267 10.80 10.51 -1.60
CA ILE A 267 10.94 10.92 -0.21
C ILE A 267 12.04 11.97 -0.09
N SER A 268 13.19 11.75 -0.74
CA SER A 268 14.36 12.63 -0.69
C SER A 268 14.13 14.03 -1.28
N ALA A 269 13.25 14.15 -2.28
CA ALA A 269 13.01 15.42 -2.98
C ALA A 269 12.20 16.45 -2.16
N GLN A 270 11.92 16.19 -0.89
CA GLN A 270 11.24 17.15 0.02
C GLN A 270 12.20 17.89 0.98
N SER A 271 13.48 17.67 0.85
CA SER A 271 14.49 18.41 1.63
C SER A 271 14.79 19.79 1.05
#